data_53ac9aa56998a35fb03ca23d3f525a9f
#
_entry.id   53ac9aa56998a35fb03ca23d3f525a9f
#
_cell.length_a   1.000
_cell.length_b   1.000
_cell.length_c   1.000
_cell.angle_alpha   90.00
_cell.angle_beta   90.00
_cell.angle_gamma   90.00
#
_symmetry.space_group_name_H-M   'P 1'
#
loop_
_entity.id
_entity.type
_entity.pdbx_description
1 polymer ?
#
loop_
_entity_poly.entity_id
_entity_poly.type
_entity_poly.pdbx_seq_one_letter_code
_entity_poly.pdbx_strand_id
1 'polypeptide(L)'
;MTRFWCVNILRIATLYYIIAVALAMYLYPGGNHIELDQIGYSFHKNFLSELGFYKTMSGDINFLSSFFFNSAMYVLLLQGVAFLFIPKLFRDNRYSFAFSCIGTFFIIPACIFFVGVGLTPGDLYFEAHIFTTTTAFNLYTVAIFFYAIAFIFSPLSNYYASGSILLFIAVGVYAYYLAGFNPIDPINDRELFLSTYSMDFLIFNVLIQKIIITLMLLTIIIFTFGLDKLIKHQK
;
A
#
# COMPACT_ATOMS: atom_id res chain seq x y z
N MET A 1 -26.60 -6.87 1.95
CA MET A 1 -25.86 -5.87 1.14
C MET A 1 -24.72 -5.21 1.94
N THR A 2 -24.93 -4.71 3.16
CA THR A 2 -23.90 -4.04 3.98
C THR A 2 -22.65 -4.92 4.24
N ARG A 3 -22.82 -6.18 4.69
CA ARG A 3 -21.69 -7.10 4.94
C ARG A 3 -20.87 -7.41 3.68
N PHE A 4 -21.54 -7.47 2.52
CA PHE A 4 -20.86 -7.70 1.25
C PHE A 4 -19.85 -6.59 0.94
N TRP A 5 -20.29 -5.33 0.99
CA TRP A 5 -19.40 -4.18 0.72
C TRP A 5 -18.39 -3.95 1.83
N CYS A 6 -18.81 -3.89 3.09
CA CYS A 6 -17.93 -3.49 4.18
C CYS A 6 -16.95 -4.58 4.65
N VAL A 7 -17.19 -5.85 4.32
CA VAL A 7 -16.34 -6.96 4.79
C VAL A 7 -15.84 -7.81 3.63
N ASN A 8 -16.76 -8.37 2.82
CA ASN A 8 -16.38 -9.37 1.82
C ASN A 8 -15.53 -8.77 0.70
N ILE A 9 -15.90 -7.59 0.17
CA ILE A 9 -15.12 -6.91 -0.88
C ILE A 9 -13.71 -6.57 -0.38
N LEU A 10 -13.57 -6.06 0.85
CA LEU A 10 -12.24 -5.77 1.41
C LEU A 10 -11.39 -7.03 1.49
N ARG A 11 -11.94 -8.15 1.98
CA ARG A 11 -11.22 -9.43 2.08
C ARG A 11 -10.83 -10.00 0.71
N ILE A 12 -11.77 -9.98 -0.24
CA ILE A 12 -11.53 -10.48 -1.60
C ILE A 12 -10.47 -9.64 -2.30
N ALA A 13 -10.57 -8.32 -2.23
CA ALA A 13 -9.58 -7.43 -2.83
C ALA A 13 -8.19 -7.59 -2.19
N THR A 14 -8.12 -7.75 -0.86
CA THR A 14 -6.85 -8.02 -0.16
C THR A 14 -6.25 -9.37 -0.56
N LEU A 15 -7.07 -10.42 -0.63
CA LEU A 15 -6.60 -11.75 -1.07
C LEU A 15 -6.12 -11.73 -2.52
N TYR A 16 -6.88 -11.08 -3.40
CA TYR A 16 -6.48 -10.90 -4.80
C TYR A 16 -5.14 -10.17 -4.90
N TYR A 17 -4.98 -9.05 -4.16
CA TYR A 17 -3.72 -8.30 -4.11
C TYR A 17 -2.53 -9.20 -3.74
N ILE A 18 -2.67 -10.00 -2.67
CA ILE A 18 -1.61 -10.91 -2.21
C ILE A 18 -1.26 -11.92 -3.31
N ILE A 19 -2.24 -12.54 -3.94
CA ILE A 19 -2.03 -13.55 -4.99
C ILE A 19 -1.39 -12.90 -6.23
N ALA A 20 -1.91 -11.76 -6.67
CA ALA A 20 -1.41 -11.07 -7.86
C ALA A 20 0.04 -10.59 -7.67
N VAL A 21 0.38 -10.03 -6.51
CA VAL A 21 1.75 -9.62 -6.19
C VAL A 21 2.69 -10.84 -6.09
N ALA A 22 2.24 -11.95 -5.50
CA ALA A 22 3.04 -13.18 -5.46
C ALA A 22 3.31 -13.75 -6.87
N LEU A 23 2.30 -13.72 -7.75
CA LEU A 23 2.48 -14.09 -9.17
C LEU A 23 3.42 -13.13 -9.90
N ALA A 24 3.31 -11.83 -9.64
CA ALA A 24 4.22 -10.84 -10.20
C ALA A 24 5.69 -11.11 -9.79
N MET A 25 5.93 -11.42 -8.50
CA MET A 25 7.27 -11.79 -8.02
C MET A 25 7.79 -13.07 -8.69
N TYR A 26 6.95 -14.08 -8.85
CA TYR A 26 7.32 -15.34 -9.48
C TYR A 26 7.66 -15.18 -10.97
N LEU A 27 6.97 -14.30 -11.67
CA LEU A 27 7.11 -14.06 -13.12
C LEU A 27 8.09 -12.94 -13.45
N TYR A 28 8.74 -12.32 -12.45
CA TYR A 28 9.68 -11.23 -12.66
C TYR A 28 10.96 -11.74 -13.34
N PRO A 29 11.40 -11.17 -14.48
CA PRO A 29 12.54 -11.68 -15.23
C PRO A 29 13.87 -11.59 -14.46
N GLY A 30 14.15 -10.42 -13.85
CA GLY A 30 15.38 -10.22 -13.10
C GLY A 30 15.86 -8.77 -13.08
N GLY A 31 17.02 -8.56 -12.49
CA GLY A 31 17.63 -7.26 -12.29
C GLY A 31 17.04 -6.45 -11.14
N ASN A 32 17.85 -5.65 -10.49
CA ASN A 32 17.46 -4.69 -9.47
C ASN A 32 18.43 -3.50 -9.47
N HIS A 33 18.17 -2.49 -8.64
CA HIS A 33 19.02 -1.29 -8.54
C HIS A 33 20.49 -1.59 -8.19
N ILE A 34 20.76 -2.70 -7.54
CA ILE A 34 22.06 -3.11 -7.04
C ILE A 34 22.77 -4.01 -8.07
N GLU A 35 22.09 -5.07 -8.52
CA GLU A 35 22.61 -6.14 -9.39
C GLU A 35 21.72 -6.24 -10.64
N LEU A 36 22.28 -5.82 -11.79
CA LEU A 36 21.54 -5.82 -13.05
C LEU A 36 21.39 -7.24 -13.64
N ASP A 37 22.30 -8.14 -13.35
CA ASP A 37 22.38 -9.52 -13.86
C ASP A 37 21.69 -10.55 -12.96
N GLN A 38 21.03 -10.11 -11.88
CA GLN A 38 20.26 -11.01 -11.00
C GLN A 38 19.12 -11.66 -11.78
N ILE A 39 18.94 -12.97 -11.61
CA ILE A 39 17.83 -13.74 -12.18
C ILE A 39 16.64 -13.74 -11.22
N GLY A 40 15.46 -13.42 -11.74
CA GLY A 40 14.22 -13.40 -10.98
C GLY A 40 14.14 -12.28 -9.93
N TYR A 41 13.11 -12.32 -9.09
CA TYR A 41 12.85 -11.33 -8.04
C TYR A 41 13.61 -11.63 -6.75
N SER A 42 14.37 -10.67 -6.26
CA SER A 42 15.02 -10.76 -4.95
C SER A 42 14.21 -10.01 -3.90
N PHE A 43 13.70 -10.73 -2.90
CA PHE A 43 12.84 -10.13 -1.87
C PHE A 43 13.52 -9.00 -1.08
N HIS A 44 14.85 -9.02 -0.92
CA HIS A 44 15.61 -8.04 -0.15
C HIS A 44 16.33 -6.99 -0.99
N LYS A 45 16.34 -7.12 -2.33
CA LYS A 45 17.03 -6.16 -3.22
C LYS A 45 16.10 -5.46 -4.21
N ASN A 46 14.97 -6.06 -4.61
CA ASN A 46 14.00 -5.42 -5.48
C ASN A 46 12.94 -4.64 -4.70
N PHE A 47 12.64 -3.42 -5.08
CA PHE A 47 11.44 -2.74 -4.63
C PHE A 47 10.19 -3.47 -5.16
N LEU A 48 9.09 -3.35 -4.43
CA LEU A 48 7.85 -3.98 -4.87
C LEU A 48 7.31 -3.32 -6.15
N SER A 49 7.53 -2.02 -6.32
CA SER A 49 7.09 -1.27 -7.49
C SER A 49 7.85 -1.63 -8.77
N GLU A 50 9.05 -2.22 -8.69
CA GLU A 50 9.77 -2.74 -9.87
C GLU A 50 8.99 -3.83 -10.59
N LEU A 51 8.13 -4.56 -9.87
CA LEU A 51 7.22 -5.53 -10.49
C LEU A 51 6.31 -4.90 -11.55
N GLY A 52 6.00 -3.61 -11.41
CA GLY A 52 5.18 -2.83 -12.35
C GLY A 52 5.94 -2.15 -13.48
N PHE A 53 7.26 -2.25 -13.54
CA PHE A 53 8.07 -1.67 -14.61
C PHE A 53 7.75 -2.29 -15.96
N TYR A 54 7.85 -1.51 -17.04
CA TYR A 54 7.73 -2.00 -18.40
C TYR A 54 8.95 -2.84 -18.80
N LYS A 55 10.14 -2.34 -18.45
CA LYS A 55 11.40 -3.09 -18.54
C LYS A 55 12.04 -3.20 -17.16
N THR A 56 12.60 -4.35 -16.89
CA THR A 56 13.38 -4.55 -15.65
C THR A 56 14.70 -3.76 -15.70
N MET A 57 15.40 -3.72 -14.57
CA MET A 57 16.72 -3.11 -14.49
C MET A 57 17.78 -3.84 -15.34
N SER A 58 17.58 -5.13 -15.70
CA SER A 58 18.38 -5.88 -16.68
C SER A 58 18.08 -5.48 -18.14
N GLY A 59 17.01 -4.72 -18.39
CA GLY A 59 16.54 -4.33 -19.73
C GLY A 59 15.54 -5.31 -20.35
N ASP A 60 15.19 -6.40 -19.69
CA ASP A 60 14.22 -7.38 -20.16
C ASP A 60 12.79 -6.85 -20.11
N ILE A 61 11.95 -7.26 -21.08
CA ILE A 61 10.52 -6.91 -21.09
C ILE A 61 9.82 -7.62 -19.94
N ASN A 62 9.12 -6.85 -19.12
CA ASN A 62 8.48 -7.32 -17.88
C ASN A 62 6.94 -7.42 -18.01
N PHE A 63 6.43 -7.98 -19.11
CA PHE A 63 4.99 -7.94 -19.39
C PHE A 63 4.13 -8.67 -18.35
N LEU A 64 4.48 -9.92 -18.02
CA LEU A 64 3.63 -10.74 -17.13
C LEU A 64 3.66 -10.25 -15.69
N SER A 65 4.83 -9.93 -15.15
CA SER A 65 4.94 -9.39 -13.79
C SER A 65 4.20 -8.05 -13.67
N SER A 66 4.42 -7.13 -14.62
CA SER A 66 3.73 -5.82 -14.62
C SER A 66 2.22 -5.95 -14.77
N PHE A 67 1.73 -6.89 -15.57
CA PHE A 67 0.29 -7.16 -15.68
C PHE A 67 -0.33 -7.53 -14.33
N PHE A 68 0.27 -8.49 -13.61
CA PHE A 68 -0.25 -8.91 -12.30
C PHE A 68 -0.10 -7.82 -11.24
N PHE A 69 1.05 -7.13 -11.19
CA PHE A 69 1.25 -6.03 -10.27
C PHE A 69 0.24 -4.89 -10.50
N ASN A 70 0.07 -4.45 -11.75
CA ASN A 70 -0.86 -3.38 -12.07
C ASN A 70 -2.30 -3.78 -11.78
N SER A 71 -2.70 -5.04 -12.04
CA SER A 71 -4.02 -5.54 -11.66
C SER A 71 -4.24 -5.50 -10.13
N ALA A 72 -3.18 -5.77 -9.34
CA ALA A 72 -3.23 -5.62 -7.88
C ALA A 72 -3.45 -4.17 -7.45
N MET A 73 -2.83 -3.20 -8.15
CA MET A 73 -3.08 -1.78 -7.89
C MET A 73 -4.52 -1.38 -8.25
N TYR A 74 -5.05 -1.84 -9.38
CA TYR A 74 -6.40 -1.49 -9.82
C TYR A 74 -7.50 -2.05 -8.93
N VAL A 75 -7.30 -3.23 -8.32
CA VAL A 75 -8.30 -3.81 -7.40
C VAL A 75 -8.50 -2.95 -6.14
N LEU A 76 -7.55 -2.08 -5.78
CA LEU A 76 -7.68 -1.17 -4.64
C LEU A 76 -8.79 -0.13 -4.84
N LEU A 77 -9.24 0.15 -6.08
CA LEU A 77 -10.46 0.96 -6.31
C LEU A 77 -11.70 0.31 -5.70
N LEU A 78 -11.80 -1.02 -5.74
CA LEU A 78 -12.91 -1.73 -5.09
C LEU A 78 -12.88 -1.56 -3.57
N GLN A 79 -11.68 -1.49 -2.97
CA GLN A 79 -11.57 -1.12 -1.56
C GLN A 79 -12.05 0.31 -1.32
N GLY A 80 -11.63 1.28 -2.15
CA GLY A 80 -12.09 2.66 -2.07
C GLY A 80 -13.63 2.77 -2.12
N VAL A 81 -14.27 2.04 -3.05
CA VAL A 81 -15.75 1.98 -3.13
C VAL A 81 -16.35 1.36 -1.87
N ALA A 82 -15.74 0.30 -1.32
CA ALA A 82 -16.20 -0.35 -0.09
C ALA A 82 -16.17 0.63 1.10
N PHE A 83 -15.14 1.46 1.19
CA PHE A 83 -15.00 2.47 2.24
C PHE A 83 -16.12 3.52 2.25
N LEU A 84 -16.81 3.79 1.14
CA LEU A 84 -17.99 4.66 1.10
C LEU A 84 -19.15 4.17 1.98
N PHE A 85 -19.22 2.86 2.22
CA PHE A 85 -20.30 2.25 3.00
C PHE A 85 -19.97 2.09 4.49
N ILE A 86 -18.69 2.17 4.86
CA ILE A 86 -18.20 1.87 6.22
C ILE A 86 -18.66 2.89 7.27
N PRO A 87 -18.72 4.21 7.04
CA PRO A 87 -19.16 5.15 8.07
C PRO A 87 -20.55 4.85 8.63
N LYS A 88 -21.42 4.24 7.84
CA LYS A 88 -22.78 3.84 8.30
C LYS A 88 -22.75 2.92 9.51
N LEU A 89 -21.69 2.12 9.67
CA LEU A 89 -21.54 1.18 10.78
C LEU A 89 -21.15 1.86 12.10
N PHE A 90 -20.72 3.11 12.06
CA PHE A 90 -20.29 3.90 13.21
C PHE A 90 -21.33 4.92 13.70
N ARG A 91 -22.57 4.89 13.18
CA ARG A 91 -23.61 5.91 13.45
C ARG A 91 -24.08 5.95 14.91
N ASP A 92 -23.92 4.88 15.66
CA ASP A 92 -24.38 4.80 17.05
C ASP A 92 -23.58 5.72 17.99
N ASN A 93 -22.36 6.16 17.58
CA ASN A 93 -21.56 7.12 18.29
C ASN A 93 -21.13 8.23 17.33
N ARG A 94 -21.49 9.49 17.69
CA ARG A 94 -21.20 10.66 16.84
C ARG A 94 -19.71 10.87 16.53
N TYR A 95 -18.83 10.56 17.48
CA TYR A 95 -17.38 10.70 17.29
C TYR A 95 -16.85 9.61 16.35
N SER A 96 -17.22 8.34 16.59
CA SER A 96 -16.88 7.23 15.68
C SER A 96 -17.35 7.52 14.26
N PHE A 97 -18.56 8.01 14.09
CA PHE A 97 -19.11 8.37 12.79
C PHE A 97 -18.31 9.49 12.13
N ALA A 98 -18.05 10.61 12.85
CA ALA A 98 -17.30 11.75 12.32
C ALA A 98 -15.89 11.33 11.88
N PHE A 99 -15.14 10.60 12.73
CA PHE A 99 -13.79 10.14 12.40
C PHE A 99 -13.78 9.11 11.25
N SER A 100 -14.77 8.23 11.17
CA SER A 100 -14.89 7.32 10.02
C SER A 100 -15.19 8.05 8.71
N CYS A 101 -15.97 9.14 8.73
CA CYS A 101 -16.17 9.99 7.56
C CYS A 101 -14.88 10.68 7.11
N ILE A 102 -14.09 11.22 8.06
CA ILE A 102 -12.77 11.81 7.77
C ILE A 102 -11.83 10.74 7.19
N GLY A 103 -11.76 9.56 7.80
CA GLY A 103 -10.99 8.44 7.26
C GLY A 103 -11.40 8.08 5.83
N THR A 104 -12.71 8.04 5.55
CA THR A 104 -13.23 7.79 4.20
C THR A 104 -12.80 8.88 3.21
N PHE A 105 -12.82 10.15 3.61
CA PHE A 105 -12.39 11.26 2.78
C PHE A 105 -10.94 11.10 2.31
N PHE A 106 -10.05 10.57 3.14
CA PHE A 106 -8.64 10.35 2.80
C PHE A 106 -8.38 9.02 2.10
N ILE A 107 -9.11 7.93 2.42
CA ILE A 107 -8.84 6.61 1.84
C ILE A 107 -9.23 6.53 0.36
N ILE A 108 -10.27 7.24 -0.07
CA ILE A 108 -10.72 7.23 -1.46
C ILE A 108 -9.65 7.79 -2.39
N PRO A 109 -9.11 9.00 -2.20
CA PRO A 109 -8.01 9.49 -3.02
C PRO A 109 -6.74 8.62 -2.86
N ALA A 110 -6.45 8.04 -1.68
CA ALA A 110 -5.35 7.11 -1.53
C ALA A 110 -5.48 5.91 -2.51
N CYS A 111 -6.67 5.31 -2.62
CA CYS A 111 -6.92 4.22 -3.57
C CYS A 111 -6.75 4.67 -5.02
N ILE A 112 -7.13 5.90 -5.37
CA ILE A 112 -6.92 6.46 -6.72
C ILE A 112 -5.42 6.64 -7.00
N PHE A 113 -4.65 7.14 -6.04
CA PHE A 113 -3.20 7.28 -6.18
C PHE A 113 -2.48 5.93 -6.26
N PHE A 114 -2.96 4.88 -5.57
CA PHE A 114 -2.43 3.52 -5.77
C PHE A 114 -2.67 3.00 -7.20
N VAL A 115 -3.81 3.31 -7.82
CA VAL A 115 -4.00 3.04 -9.27
C VAL A 115 -2.99 3.85 -10.09
N GLY A 116 -2.72 5.09 -9.71
CA GLY A 116 -1.67 5.92 -10.30
C GLY A 116 -0.30 5.23 -10.30
N VAL A 117 0.06 4.53 -9.22
CA VAL A 117 1.32 3.74 -9.15
C VAL A 117 1.38 2.71 -10.27
N GLY A 118 0.27 2.00 -10.56
CA GLY A 118 0.19 1.04 -11.67
C GLY A 118 0.18 1.69 -13.05
N LEU A 119 -0.23 2.96 -13.15
CA LEU A 119 -0.29 3.71 -14.42
C LEU A 119 1.00 4.50 -14.72
N THR A 120 1.88 4.65 -13.73
CA THR A 120 3.14 5.37 -13.87
C THR A 120 4.32 4.44 -13.55
N PRO A 121 4.67 3.49 -14.45
CA PRO A 121 5.85 2.65 -14.25
C PRO A 121 7.09 3.49 -14.01
N GLY A 122 7.87 3.16 -12.97
CA GLY A 122 8.99 3.98 -12.54
C GLY A 122 10.15 4.05 -13.54
N ASP A 123 10.25 3.04 -14.42
CA ASP A 123 11.22 3.02 -15.51
C ASP A 123 10.88 3.96 -16.68
N LEU A 124 9.61 4.39 -16.80
CA LEU A 124 9.15 5.31 -17.84
C LEU A 124 8.80 6.71 -17.30
N TYR A 125 8.29 6.79 -16.07
CA TYR A 125 7.72 8.00 -15.48
C TYR A 125 8.15 8.16 -14.02
N PHE A 126 9.46 8.21 -13.75
CA PHE A 126 10.03 8.16 -12.41
C PHE A 126 9.42 9.20 -11.45
N GLU A 127 9.41 10.49 -11.82
CA GLU A 127 8.88 11.56 -10.96
C GLU A 127 7.38 11.38 -10.65
N ALA A 128 6.58 11.02 -11.66
CA ALA A 128 5.16 10.74 -11.49
C ALA A 128 4.93 9.50 -10.61
N HIS A 129 5.78 8.47 -10.73
CA HIS A 129 5.75 7.28 -9.88
C HIS A 129 6.02 7.62 -8.42
N ILE A 130 7.07 8.39 -8.15
CA ILE A 130 7.42 8.85 -6.79
C ILE A 130 6.28 9.69 -6.20
N PHE A 131 5.74 10.62 -6.98
CA PHE A 131 4.61 11.45 -6.54
C PHE A 131 3.37 10.61 -6.20
N THR A 132 2.95 9.70 -7.09
CA THR A 132 1.76 8.87 -6.87
C THR A 132 1.95 7.93 -5.70
N THR A 133 3.11 7.29 -5.58
CA THR A 133 3.44 6.38 -4.49
C THR A 133 3.45 7.10 -3.14
N THR A 134 4.19 8.19 -3.02
CA THR A 134 4.30 8.96 -1.77
C THR A 134 2.94 9.49 -1.33
N THR A 135 2.16 10.04 -2.28
CA THR A 135 0.82 10.57 -1.99
C THR A 135 -0.14 9.47 -1.56
N ALA A 136 -0.11 8.29 -2.22
CA ALA A 136 -0.94 7.14 -1.85
C ALA A 136 -0.68 6.70 -0.41
N PHE A 137 0.59 6.49 -0.04
CA PHE A 137 0.96 6.07 1.32
C PHE A 137 0.61 7.10 2.38
N ASN A 138 0.86 8.38 2.13
CA ASN A 138 0.54 9.45 3.07
C ASN A 138 -0.97 9.56 3.32
N LEU A 139 -1.78 9.59 2.26
CA LEU A 139 -3.24 9.64 2.37
C LEU A 139 -3.81 8.40 3.04
N TYR A 140 -3.30 7.22 2.71
CA TYR A 140 -3.71 5.97 3.34
C TYR A 140 -3.40 5.98 4.84
N THR A 141 -2.21 6.42 5.24
CA THR A 141 -1.79 6.48 6.64
C THR A 141 -2.66 7.43 7.45
N VAL A 142 -2.97 8.62 6.90
CA VAL A 142 -3.90 9.58 7.52
C VAL A 142 -5.29 8.95 7.65
N ALA A 143 -5.79 8.27 6.61
CA ALA A 143 -7.09 7.62 6.64
C ALA A 143 -7.19 6.58 7.76
N ILE A 144 -6.20 5.69 7.85
CA ILE A 144 -6.17 4.61 8.84
C ILE A 144 -6.01 5.17 10.26
N PHE A 145 -5.29 6.26 10.45
CA PHE A 145 -5.24 6.95 11.75
C PHE A 145 -6.64 7.40 12.20
N PHE A 146 -7.43 8.02 11.34
CA PHE A 146 -8.79 8.42 11.69
C PHE A 146 -9.71 7.23 11.91
N TYR A 147 -9.54 6.15 11.17
CA TYR A 147 -10.27 4.91 11.43
C TYR A 147 -9.87 4.24 12.75
N ALA A 148 -8.59 4.32 13.18
CA ALA A 148 -8.19 3.88 14.51
C ALA A 148 -8.96 4.62 15.60
N ILE A 149 -9.07 5.95 15.48
CA ILE A 149 -9.84 6.78 16.41
C ILE A 149 -11.34 6.39 16.36
N ALA A 150 -11.90 6.15 15.17
CA ALA A 150 -13.29 5.71 15.04
C ALA A 150 -13.54 4.38 15.77
N PHE A 151 -12.60 3.42 15.73
CA PHE A 151 -12.70 2.18 16.50
C PHE A 151 -12.58 2.40 18.01
N ILE A 152 -11.67 3.28 18.45
CA ILE A 152 -11.51 3.60 19.90
C ILE A 152 -12.80 4.14 20.50
N PHE A 153 -13.54 4.96 19.78
CA PHE A 153 -14.84 5.49 20.22
C PHE A 153 -16.03 4.53 19.97
N SER A 154 -15.81 3.38 19.31
CA SER A 154 -16.85 2.39 19.08
C SER A 154 -17.04 1.47 20.27
N PRO A 155 -18.14 0.69 20.36
CA PRO A 155 -18.36 -0.29 21.44
C PRO A 155 -17.45 -1.51 21.35
N LEU A 156 -16.53 -1.56 20.37
CA LEU A 156 -15.63 -2.69 20.17
C LEU A 156 -14.34 -2.55 20.98
N SER A 157 -13.63 -3.68 21.12
CA SER A 157 -12.28 -3.70 21.70
C SER A 157 -11.30 -2.86 20.87
N ASN A 158 -10.43 -2.10 21.56
CA ASN A 158 -9.34 -1.32 20.94
C ASN A 158 -8.32 -2.18 20.16
N TYR A 159 -8.39 -3.52 20.31
CA TYR A 159 -7.60 -4.45 19.50
C TYR A 159 -7.76 -4.18 17.98
N TYR A 160 -8.97 -3.77 17.53
CA TYR A 160 -9.20 -3.48 16.10
C TYR A 160 -8.53 -2.20 15.62
N ALA A 161 -8.07 -1.34 16.53
CA ALA A 161 -7.28 -0.15 16.21
C ALA A 161 -5.75 -0.44 16.17
N SER A 162 -5.28 -1.56 16.76
CA SER A 162 -3.86 -1.83 16.97
C SER A 162 -3.05 -1.89 15.67
N GLY A 163 -3.58 -2.55 14.62
CA GLY A 163 -2.92 -2.62 13.31
C GLY A 163 -2.72 -1.23 12.70
N SER A 164 -3.72 -0.36 12.81
CA SER A 164 -3.66 1.03 12.33
C SER A 164 -2.61 1.86 13.07
N ILE A 165 -2.48 1.67 14.38
CA ILE A 165 -1.48 2.38 15.20
C ILE A 165 -0.07 1.92 14.82
N LEU A 166 0.15 0.61 14.70
CA LEU A 166 1.45 0.06 14.27
C LEU A 166 1.85 0.56 12.88
N LEU A 167 0.91 0.58 11.93
CA LEU A 167 1.16 1.10 10.60
C LEU A 167 1.51 2.59 10.64
N PHE A 168 0.77 3.39 11.40
CA PHE A 168 1.05 4.83 11.55
C PHE A 168 2.46 5.08 12.09
N ILE A 169 2.89 4.31 13.10
CA ILE A 169 4.24 4.40 13.66
C ILE A 169 5.28 3.99 12.60
N ALA A 170 5.08 2.87 11.89
CA ALA A 170 6.02 2.39 10.89
C ALA A 170 6.23 3.39 9.74
N VAL A 171 5.14 3.97 9.22
CA VAL A 171 5.21 5.00 8.16
C VAL A 171 5.83 6.28 8.70
N GLY A 172 5.52 6.71 9.94
CA GLY A 172 6.10 7.88 10.57
C GLY A 172 7.62 7.76 10.75
N VAL A 173 8.10 6.60 11.22
CA VAL A 173 9.53 6.30 11.34
C VAL A 173 10.21 6.32 9.97
N TYR A 174 9.59 5.72 8.96
CA TYR A 174 10.13 5.71 7.61
C TYR A 174 10.17 7.11 6.98
N ALA A 175 9.11 7.89 7.14
CA ALA A 175 9.08 9.28 6.67
C ALA A 175 10.14 10.15 7.35
N TYR A 176 10.37 9.96 8.65
CA TYR A 176 11.45 10.62 9.38
C TYR A 176 12.83 10.22 8.86
N TYR A 177 13.03 8.91 8.59
CA TYR A 177 14.29 8.38 8.06
C TYR A 177 14.61 8.93 6.65
N LEU A 178 13.57 9.13 5.82
CA LEU A 178 13.72 9.69 4.47
C LEU A 178 13.73 11.23 4.45
N ALA A 179 13.52 11.90 5.58
CA ALA A 179 13.50 13.35 5.63
C ALA A 179 14.86 13.93 5.16
N GLY A 180 14.80 14.74 4.09
CA GLY A 180 15.99 15.34 3.47
C GLY A 180 16.64 14.54 2.34
N PHE A 181 16.13 13.34 2.01
CA PHE A 181 16.55 12.61 0.82
C PHE A 181 15.70 13.02 -0.40
N ASN A 182 16.36 13.43 -1.47
CA ASN A 182 15.71 13.63 -2.75
C ASN A 182 15.80 12.33 -3.57
N PRO A 183 14.69 11.82 -4.13
CA PRO A 183 14.72 10.66 -5.00
C PRO A 183 15.61 10.90 -6.23
N ILE A 184 16.49 9.96 -6.52
CA ILE A 184 17.36 9.97 -7.71
C ILE A 184 16.90 8.84 -8.62
N ASP A 185 16.77 9.13 -9.92
CA ASP A 185 16.36 8.13 -10.91
C ASP A 185 17.48 7.08 -11.09
N PRO A 186 17.24 5.81 -10.73
CA PRO A 186 18.26 4.78 -10.79
C PRO A 186 18.60 4.31 -12.20
N ILE A 187 17.82 4.73 -13.21
CA ILE A 187 18.01 4.35 -14.61
C ILE A 187 18.73 5.49 -15.37
N ASN A 188 18.19 6.72 -15.27
CA ASN A 188 18.72 7.84 -16.02
C ASN A 188 19.92 8.50 -15.34
N ASP A 189 20.00 8.46 -13.99
CA ASP A 189 21.06 9.07 -13.20
C ASP A 189 21.84 8.01 -12.38
N ARG A 190 22.11 6.85 -13.00
CA ARG A 190 22.64 5.68 -12.30
C ARG A 190 23.97 5.95 -11.53
N GLU A 191 24.92 6.69 -12.11
CA GLU A 191 26.19 7.00 -11.43
C GLU A 191 25.95 7.84 -10.18
N LEU A 192 25.10 8.86 -10.28
CA LEU A 192 24.71 9.68 -9.14
C LEU A 192 23.97 8.85 -8.09
N PHE A 193 23.05 7.97 -8.50
CA PHE A 193 22.32 7.08 -7.62
C PHE A 193 23.26 6.18 -6.81
N LEU A 194 24.18 5.47 -7.46
CA LEU A 194 25.13 4.56 -6.82
C LEU A 194 26.20 5.29 -5.97
N SER A 195 26.54 6.54 -6.30
CA SER A 195 27.47 7.34 -5.49
C SER A 195 26.82 7.97 -4.27
N THR A 196 25.49 8.20 -4.32
CA THR A 196 24.73 8.85 -3.24
C THR A 196 24.22 7.86 -2.21
N TYR A 197 23.72 6.69 -2.66
CA TYR A 197 23.07 5.73 -1.78
C TYR A 197 23.96 4.51 -1.52
N SER A 198 24.25 4.25 -0.24
CA SER A 198 24.97 3.03 0.15
C SER A 198 24.09 1.79 -0.07
N MET A 199 24.74 0.64 -0.23
CA MET A 199 24.08 -0.66 -0.34
C MET A 199 23.11 -0.93 0.82
N ASP A 200 23.55 -0.68 2.06
CA ASP A 200 22.74 -0.88 3.26
C ASP A 200 21.51 0.02 3.27
N PHE A 201 21.65 1.27 2.81
CA PHE A 201 20.53 2.20 2.66
C PHE A 201 19.49 1.65 1.68
N LEU A 202 19.90 1.14 0.51
CA LEU A 202 18.99 0.59 -0.49
C LEU A 202 18.28 -0.65 0.02
N ILE A 203 19.00 -1.60 0.62
CA ILE A 203 18.41 -2.81 1.22
C ILE A 203 17.42 -2.44 2.32
N PHE A 204 17.76 -1.50 3.20
CA PHE A 204 16.85 -1.03 4.24
C PHE A 204 15.55 -0.48 3.65
N ASN A 205 15.64 0.39 2.62
CA ASN A 205 14.44 0.96 1.97
C ASN A 205 13.56 -0.12 1.32
N VAL A 206 14.16 -1.10 0.67
CA VAL A 206 13.46 -2.24 0.09
C VAL A 206 12.72 -3.05 1.17
N LEU A 207 13.35 -3.32 2.30
CA LEU A 207 12.75 -4.11 3.37
C LEU A 207 11.66 -3.35 4.11
N ILE A 208 11.88 -2.07 4.45
CA ILE A 208 10.87 -1.27 5.16
C ILE A 208 9.61 -1.05 4.31
N GLN A 209 9.74 -0.89 2.99
CA GLN A 209 8.60 -0.85 2.08
C GLN A 209 7.73 -2.10 2.23
N LYS A 210 8.34 -3.29 2.25
CA LYS A 210 7.61 -4.57 2.39
C LYS A 210 6.97 -4.72 3.77
N ILE A 211 7.65 -4.28 4.83
CA ILE A 211 7.09 -4.24 6.18
C ILE A 211 5.84 -3.36 6.21
N ILE A 212 5.90 -2.15 5.65
CA ILE A 212 4.77 -1.23 5.60
C ILE A 212 3.60 -1.86 4.84
N ILE A 213 3.83 -2.43 3.65
CA ILE A 213 2.78 -3.08 2.86
C ILE A 213 2.18 -4.27 3.60
N THR A 214 3.01 -5.09 4.26
CA THR A 214 2.52 -6.20 5.09
C THR A 214 1.63 -5.68 6.23
N LEU A 215 2.03 -4.61 6.92
CA LEU A 215 1.21 -3.97 7.95
C LEU A 215 -0.09 -3.39 7.40
N MET A 216 -0.08 -2.82 6.18
CA MET A 216 -1.31 -2.36 5.51
C MET A 216 -2.28 -3.51 5.29
N LEU A 217 -1.82 -4.64 4.75
CA LEU A 217 -2.64 -5.83 4.50
C LEU A 217 -3.21 -6.41 5.82
N LEU A 218 -2.36 -6.55 6.84
CA LEU A 218 -2.79 -7.01 8.16
C LEU A 218 -3.80 -6.06 8.80
N THR A 219 -3.60 -4.76 8.67
CA THR A 219 -4.52 -3.73 9.18
C THR A 219 -5.90 -3.89 8.55
N ILE A 220 -6.01 -4.05 7.22
CA ILE A 220 -7.29 -4.28 6.54
C ILE A 220 -7.94 -5.59 7.01
N ILE A 221 -7.17 -6.66 7.17
CA ILE A 221 -7.71 -7.94 7.66
C ILE A 221 -8.30 -7.77 9.06
N ILE A 222 -7.53 -7.21 10.01
CA ILE A 222 -7.99 -6.95 11.39
C ILE A 222 -9.22 -6.05 11.40
N PHE A 223 -9.19 -4.99 10.58
CA PHE A 223 -10.28 -4.05 10.40
C PHE A 223 -11.58 -4.75 9.97
N THR A 224 -11.51 -5.68 9.01
CA THR A 224 -12.70 -6.41 8.55
C THR A 224 -13.33 -7.28 9.63
N PHE A 225 -12.57 -7.80 10.59
CA PHE A 225 -13.12 -8.52 11.75
C PHE A 225 -13.88 -7.58 12.69
N GLY A 226 -13.38 -6.37 12.90
CA GLY A 226 -14.07 -5.34 13.67
C GLY A 226 -15.39 -4.93 12.99
N LEU A 227 -15.36 -4.68 11.68
CA LEU A 227 -16.57 -4.34 10.92
C LEU A 227 -17.63 -5.45 10.93
N ASP A 228 -17.22 -6.72 10.85
CA ASP A 228 -18.16 -7.86 10.93
C ASP A 228 -18.86 -7.92 12.30
N LYS A 229 -18.12 -7.58 13.38
CA LYS A 229 -18.70 -7.46 14.73
C LYS A 229 -19.67 -6.29 14.85
N LEU A 230 -19.32 -5.10 14.32
CA LEU A 230 -20.24 -3.95 14.31
C LEU A 230 -21.55 -4.28 13.61
N ILE A 231 -21.50 -4.97 12.46
CA ILE A 231 -22.69 -5.38 11.73
C ILE A 231 -23.57 -6.35 12.56
N LYS A 232 -22.95 -7.20 13.38
CA LYS A 232 -23.70 -8.13 14.26
C LYS A 232 -24.33 -7.43 15.47
N HIS A 233 -23.67 -6.37 15.97
CA HIS A 233 -24.22 -5.56 17.07
C HIS A 233 -25.43 -4.73 16.67
N GLN A 234 -25.59 -4.38 15.39
CA GLN A 234 -26.70 -3.58 14.86
C GLN A 234 -27.93 -4.42 14.45
N LYS A 235 -27.87 -5.73 14.59
CA LYS A 235 -28.98 -6.65 14.38
C LYS A 235 -29.66 -7.03 15.68
#